data_76e881c47948a57756f002192db869bd
#
_entry.id   76e881c47948a57756f002192db869bd
#
_cell.length_a   1.000
_cell.length_b   1.000
_cell.length_c   1.000
_cell.angle_alpha   90.00
_cell.angle_beta   90.00
_cell.angle_gamma   90.00
#
_symmetry.space_group_name_H-M   'P 1'
#
loop_
_entity.id
_entity.type
_entity.pdbx_description
1 polymer ?
#
loop_
_entity_poly.entity_id
_entity_poly.type
_entity_poly.pdbx_seq_one_letter_code
_entity_poly.pdbx_strand_id
1 'polypeptide(L)'
;MALKRFPLEKYASVELNHVIFSRTGNVISQTPLGEDFTVEAPCENGMWVCADRSKGVIAAIESTDEPIGIVYTAEKEYDREHYGLKEFGRKIAGDYPRVGIFEIGDVITTNCLQYDDSEYTSEEALYEALAAFETAPVYVVPVVGSAVPQLTATKPAAGVTYGKVCKFYTVPNGERGVKYQIVKA
;
A
#
# COMPACT_ATOMS: atom_id res chain seq x y z
N MET A 1 -15.73 -11.59 9.20
CA MET A 1 -15.09 -10.29 8.96
C MET A 1 -14.90 -10.17 7.48
N ALA A 2 -15.43 -9.15 6.85
CA ALA A 2 -15.20 -8.88 5.45
C ALA A 2 -14.30 -7.65 5.33
N LEU A 3 -13.17 -7.78 4.64
CA LEU A 3 -12.30 -6.67 4.32
C LEU A 3 -12.88 -5.91 3.13
N LYS A 4 -13.02 -4.59 3.28
CA LYS A 4 -13.50 -3.69 2.24
C LYS A 4 -12.38 -2.77 1.78
N ARG A 5 -12.29 -2.56 0.47
CA ARG A 5 -11.37 -1.56 -0.09
C ARG A 5 -11.75 -0.16 0.38
N PHE A 6 -10.73 0.64 0.67
CA PHE A 6 -10.90 2.08 0.84
C PHE A 6 -11.51 2.64 -0.47
N PRO A 7 -12.49 3.56 -0.38
CA PRO A 7 -13.16 4.08 -1.57
C PRO A 7 -12.20 4.75 -2.54
N LEU A 8 -12.18 4.29 -3.77
CA LEU A 8 -11.36 4.84 -4.85
C LEU A 8 -12.09 4.73 -6.19
N GLU A 9 -11.75 5.59 -7.14
CA GLU A 9 -12.44 5.68 -8.41
C GLU A 9 -12.19 4.45 -9.31
N LYS A 10 -10.94 4.08 -9.53
CA LYS A 10 -10.55 2.96 -10.42
C LYS A 10 -9.39 2.15 -9.85
N TYR A 11 -8.21 2.73 -9.83
CA TYR A 11 -6.99 2.13 -9.29
C TYR A 11 -6.39 3.01 -8.21
N ALA A 12 -5.63 2.39 -7.33
CA ALA A 12 -4.96 3.11 -6.27
C ALA A 12 -3.87 4.07 -6.77
N SER A 13 -3.61 5.08 -5.98
CA SER A 13 -2.51 6.02 -6.18
C SER A 13 -1.58 5.99 -4.98
N VAL A 14 -0.30 6.26 -5.21
CA VAL A 14 0.70 6.40 -4.15
C VAL A 14 1.58 7.62 -4.41
N GLU A 15 1.86 8.36 -3.35
CA GLU A 15 2.86 9.43 -3.33
C GLU A 15 3.91 9.10 -2.27
N LEU A 16 5.16 9.07 -2.69
CA LEU A 16 6.31 8.88 -1.81
C LEU A 16 6.74 10.25 -1.28
N ASN A 17 6.24 10.63 -0.11
CA ASN A 17 6.49 11.96 0.45
C ASN A 17 7.91 12.11 0.99
N HIS A 18 8.38 11.11 1.72
CA HIS A 18 9.74 11.01 2.23
C HIS A 18 10.06 9.55 2.45
N VAL A 19 10.95 8.99 1.64
CA VAL A 19 11.31 7.58 1.72
C VAL A 19 12.83 7.40 1.80
N ILE A 20 13.25 6.65 2.79
CA ILE A 20 14.65 6.37 3.08
C ILE A 20 15.17 5.30 2.12
N PHE A 21 14.36 4.28 1.80
CA PHE A 21 14.74 3.21 0.88
C PHE A 21 15.22 3.72 -0.49
N SER A 22 14.69 4.85 -0.96
CA SER A 22 15.13 5.47 -2.22
C SER A 22 16.56 6.00 -2.14
N ARG A 23 17.02 6.42 -0.95
CA ARG A 23 18.39 6.91 -0.70
C ARG A 23 19.36 5.79 -0.39
N THR A 24 18.92 4.74 0.29
CA THR A 24 19.73 3.57 0.62
C THR A 24 19.87 2.60 -0.53
N GLY A 25 19.05 2.75 -1.59
CA GLY A 25 19.02 1.84 -2.73
C GLY A 25 18.30 0.52 -2.41
N ASN A 26 17.48 0.47 -1.36
CA ASN A 26 16.74 -0.72 -0.96
C ASN A 26 15.47 -0.90 -1.83
N VAL A 27 15.71 -1.06 -3.13
CA VAL A 27 14.68 -1.12 -4.17
C VAL A 27 14.86 -2.38 -5.02
N ILE A 28 13.79 -3.10 -5.24
CA ILE A 28 13.72 -4.25 -6.14
C ILE A 28 13.03 -3.81 -7.43
N SER A 29 13.65 -4.05 -8.58
CA SER A 29 13.12 -3.65 -9.89
C SER A 29 13.27 -4.71 -10.99
N GLN A 30 13.89 -5.85 -10.69
CA GLN A 30 14.18 -6.91 -11.65
C GLN A 30 13.60 -8.27 -11.23
N THR A 31 12.63 -8.26 -10.35
CA THR A 31 11.93 -9.46 -9.89
C THR A 31 10.51 -9.41 -10.42
N PRO A 32 10.04 -10.44 -11.15
CA PRO A 32 8.69 -10.44 -11.70
C PRO A 32 7.64 -10.65 -10.61
N LEU A 33 6.41 -10.24 -10.90
CA LEU A 33 5.24 -10.58 -10.10
C LEU A 33 4.90 -12.06 -10.20
N GLY A 34 4.51 -12.66 -9.09
CA GLY A 34 4.00 -14.03 -9.01
C GLY A 34 2.55 -14.16 -9.49
N GLU A 35 2.06 -15.40 -9.47
CA GLU A 35 0.72 -15.77 -9.96
C GLU A 35 -0.43 -15.21 -9.11
N ASP A 36 -0.14 -14.62 -7.96
CA ASP A 36 -1.12 -13.94 -7.12
C ASP A 36 -1.78 -12.73 -7.81
N PHE A 37 -1.11 -12.18 -8.83
CA PHE A 37 -1.53 -10.98 -9.53
C PHE A 37 -2.07 -11.33 -10.93
N THR A 38 -3.37 -11.24 -11.10
CA THR A 38 -4.08 -11.59 -12.33
C THR A 38 -4.66 -10.35 -13.01
N VAL A 39 -5.30 -10.54 -14.17
CA VAL A 39 -6.02 -9.47 -14.87
C VAL A 39 -7.20 -8.94 -14.02
N GLU A 40 -7.85 -9.83 -13.27
CA GLU A 40 -8.97 -9.52 -12.38
C GLU A 40 -8.53 -8.89 -11.06
N ALA A 41 -7.35 -9.30 -10.58
CA ALA A 41 -6.74 -8.82 -9.34
C ALA A 41 -5.30 -8.34 -9.58
N PRO A 42 -5.11 -7.23 -10.29
CA PRO A 42 -3.78 -6.74 -10.64
C PRO A 42 -3.05 -6.17 -9.44
N CYS A 43 -1.72 -6.18 -9.53
CA CYS A 43 -0.88 -5.39 -8.65
C CYS A 43 -1.06 -3.91 -8.95
N GLU A 44 -1.25 -3.10 -7.91
CA GLU A 44 -1.43 -1.66 -8.00
C GLU A 44 -0.36 -0.91 -7.19
N ASN A 45 -0.12 0.35 -7.56
CA ASN A 45 0.73 1.22 -6.76
C ASN A 45 0.14 1.42 -5.35
N GLY A 46 0.99 1.34 -4.34
CA GLY A 46 0.60 1.42 -2.93
C GLY A 46 0.35 0.08 -2.26
N MET A 47 0.27 -1.02 -3.02
CA MET A 47 0.20 -2.36 -2.44
C MET A 47 1.47 -2.71 -1.67
N TRP A 48 1.30 -3.46 -0.59
CA TRP A 48 2.37 -4.02 0.20
C TRP A 48 2.62 -5.46 -0.22
N VAL A 49 3.88 -5.75 -0.50
CA VAL A 49 4.31 -7.03 -1.08
C VAL A 49 5.57 -7.53 -0.40
N CYS A 50 5.84 -8.81 -0.53
CA CYS A 50 7.12 -9.41 -0.13
C CYS A 50 7.84 -10.00 -1.35
N ALA A 51 9.15 -10.19 -1.21
CA ALA A 51 9.95 -10.89 -2.23
C ALA A 51 10.09 -12.35 -1.82
N ASP A 52 9.32 -13.23 -2.44
CA ASP A 52 9.52 -14.67 -2.28
C ASP A 52 10.80 -15.09 -3.01
N ARG A 53 11.88 -15.15 -2.25
CA ARG A 53 13.20 -15.50 -2.78
C ARG A 53 13.30 -16.96 -3.18
N SER A 54 12.44 -17.84 -2.66
CA SER A 54 12.41 -19.25 -3.01
C SER A 54 11.84 -19.48 -4.40
N LYS A 55 10.84 -18.72 -4.76
CA LYS A 55 10.21 -18.72 -6.09
C LYS A 55 10.81 -17.70 -7.05
N GLY A 56 11.59 -16.74 -6.53
CA GLY A 56 12.16 -15.65 -7.34
C GLY A 56 11.13 -14.65 -7.87
N VAL A 57 10.06 -14.40 -7.13
CA VAL A 57 8.96 -13.53 -7.51
C VAL A 57 8.61 -12.52 -6.41
N ILE A 58 7.90 -11.47 -6.80
CA ILE A 58 7.19 -10.59 -5.86
C ILE A 58 5.80 -11.16 -5.65
N ALA A 59 5.42 -11.40 -4.41
CA ALA A 59 4.17 -12.04 -4.00
C ALA A 59 3.34 -11.16 -3.07
N ALA A 60 2.06 -11.48 -2.91
CA ALA A 60 1.25 -11.00 -1.79
C ALA A 60 1.90 -11.44 -0.47
N ILE A 61 1.53 -10.80 0.63
CA ILE A 61 2.15 -11.06 1.94
C ILE A 61 1.74 -12.46 2.42
N GLU A 62 2.68 -13.40 2.43
CA GLU A 62 2.50 -14.75 2.97
C GLU A 62 2.87 -14.82 4.46
N SER A 63 3.85 -14.03 4.88
CA SER A 63 4.32 -13.96 6.27
C SER A 63 4.71 -12.53 6.64
N THR A 64 4.51 -12.18 7.90
CA THR A 64 4.96 -10.89 8.46
C THR A 64 6.41 -10.91 8.94
N ASP A 65 7.08 -12.06 8.86
CA ASP A 65 8.49 -12.23 9.24
C ASP A 65 9.44 -11.85 8.09
N GLU A 66 8.92 -11.71 6.88
CA GLU A 66 9.69 -11.28 5.71
C GLU A 66 9.71 -9.76 5.53
N PRO A 67 10.78 -9.21 4.93
CA PRO A 67 10.81 -7.79 4.60
C PRO A 67 9.65 -7.40 3.68
N ILE A 68 8.85 -6.44 4.12
CA ILE A 68 7.72 -5.92 3.37
C ILE A 68 8.15 -4.66 2.61
N GLY A 69 7.71 -4.55 1.39
CA GLY A 69 7.92 -3.38 0.55
C GLY A 69 6.63 -2.83 -0.03
N ILE A 70 6.72 -1.65 -0.61
CA ILE A 70 5.61 -0.97 -1.28
C ILE A 70 5.85 -0.92 -2.79
N VAL A 71 4.81 -1.23 -3.55
CA VAL A 71 4.81 -1.07 -5.01
C VAL A 71 4.64 0.42 -5.36
N TYR A 72 5.56 0.93 -6.18
CA TYR A 72 5.53 2.33 -6.64
C TYR A 72 6.05 2.46 -8.07
N THR A 73 5.55 1.67 -8.96
CA THR A 73 5.94 1.74 -10.38
C THR A 73 5.57 3.09 -10.95
N ALA A 74 6.57 3.98 -11.04
CA ALA A 74 6.45 5.31 -11.61
C ALA A 74 7.37 5.40 -12.80
N GLU A 75 6.82 5.35 -14.00
CA GLU A 75 7.54 5.65 -15.22
C GLU A 75 7.02 6.97 -15.80
N LYS A 76 7.89 7.69 -16.49
CA LYS A 76 7.48 8.87 -17.24
C LYS A 76 6.81 8.39 -18.51
N GLU A 77 5.53 8.61 -18.63
CA GLU A 77 4.82 8.39 -19.86
C GLU A 77 4.77 9.69 -20.67
N TYR A 78 5.14 9.58 -21.93
CA TYR A 78 5.13 10.72 -22.86
C TYR A 78 3.81 10.81 -23.65
N ASP A 79 3.00 9.75 -23.60
CA ASP A 79 1.71 9.70 -24.28
C ASP A 79 0.58 10.01 -23.28
N ARG A 80 0.06 11.25 -23.37
CA ARG A 80 -1.02 11.73 -22.49
C ARG A 80 -2.40 11.20 -22.85
N GLU A 81 -2.55 10.53 -23.98
CA GLU A 81 -3.88 10.16 -24.49
C GLU A 81 -4.32 8.76 -24.06
N HIS A 82 -3.41 7.86 -23.69
CA HIS A 82 -3.72 6.44 -23.54
C HIS A 82 -3.65 5.87 -22.12
N TYR A 83 -2.89 6.46 -21.19
CA TYR A 83 -2.73 5.89 -19.84
C TYR A 83 -2.69 6.95 -18.76
N GLY A 84 -3.64 6.92 -17.85
CA GLY A 84 -3.49 7.62 -16.58
C GLY A 84 -2.39 6.97 -15.74
N LEU A 85 -1.74 7.75 -14.88
CA LEU A 85 -0.69 7.26 -13.96
C LEU A 85 -1.13 6.03 -13.14
N LYS A 86 -2.42 5.93 -12.83
CA LYS A 86 -3.03 4.80 -12.14
C LYS A 86 -3.03 3.51 -12.97
N GLU A 87 -3.34 3.61 -14.27
CA GLU A 87 -3.37 2.44 -15.18
C GLU A 87 -1.97 1.92 -15.46
N PHE A 88 -1.02 2.83 -15.60
CA PHE A 88 0.38 2.46 -15.79
C PHE A 88 0.96 1.66 -14.62
N GLY A 89 0.55 1.98 -13.42
CA GLY A 89 0.93 1.26 -12.21
C GLY A 89 0.34 -0.15 -12.09
N ARG A 90 -0.65 -0.49 -12.93
CA ARG A 90 -1.31 -1.81 -12.92
C ARG A 90 -0.43 -2.86 -13.59
N LYS A 91 -0.06 -3.89 -12.84
CA LYS A 91 0.84 -4.97 -13.30
C LYS A 91 0.23 -6.34 -12.97
N ILE A 92 0.54 -7.33 -13.77
CA ILE A 92 0.10 -8.71 -13.59
C ILE A 92 1.29 -9.67 -13.51
N ALA A 93 1.04 -10.95 -13.26
CA ALA A 93 2.07 -11.99 -13.21
C ALA A 93 3.02 -11.91 -14.41
N GLY A 94 4.31 -11.98 -14.15
CA GLY A 94 5.38 -11.84 -15.13
C GLY A 94 5.82 -10.40 -15.42
N ASP A 95 5.05 -9.38 -15.06
CA ASP A 95 5.48 -7.98 -15.13
C ASP A 95 6.49 -7.66 -14.01
N TYR A 96 7.28 -6.63 -14.20
CA TYR A 96 8.33 -6.20 -13.29
C TYR A 96 7.91 -4.90 -12.56
N PRO A 97 7.40 -4.97 -11.34
CA PRO A 97 7.10 -3.78 -10.56
C PRO A 97 8.38 -3.18 -9.99
N ARG A 98 8.31 -1.92 -9.59
CA ARG A 98 9.31 -1.33 -8.71
C ARG A 98 8.80 -1.41 -7.27
N VAL A 99 9.58 -2.01 -6.39
CA VAL A 99 9.24 -2.22 -4.98
C VAL A 99 10.30 -1.57 -4.10
N GLY A 100 9.91 -0.67 -3.22
CA GLY A 100 10.75 -0.12 -2.17
C GLY A 100 10.56 -0.90 -0.88
N ILE A 101 11.62 -1.47 -0.32
CA ILE A 101 11.57 -2.15 0.97
C ILE A 101 11.49 -1.11 2.08
N PHE A 102 10.50 -1.23 2.95
CA PHE A 102 10.25 -0.25 4.00
C PHE A 102 11.42 -0.08 4.96
N GLU A 103 11.67 1.17 5.31
CA GLU A 103 12.56 1.58 6.39
C GLU A 103 11.79 2.44 7.40
N ILE A 104 12.20 2.39 8.67
CA ILE A 104 11.57 3.20 9.72
C ILE A 104 11.73 4.68 9.37
N GLY A 105 10.62 5.40 9.35
CA GLY A 105 10.59 6.82 8.98
C GLY A 105 10.08 7.10 7.58
N ASP A 106 9.89 6.09 6.73
CA ASP A 106 9.27 6.27 5.42
C ASP A 106 7.87 6.86 5.56
N VAL A 107 7.58 7.88 4.75
CA VAL A 107 6.29 8.58 4.75
C VAL A 107 5.64 8.45 3.39
N ILE A 108 4.44 7.90 3.38
CA ILE A 108 3.71 7.54 2.18
C ILE A 108 2.29 8.10 2.27
N THR A 109 1.78 8.57 1.13
CA THR A 109 0.39 8.95 0.94
C THR A 109 -0.24 8.04 -0.08
N THR A 110 -1.37 7.44 0.25
CA THR A 110 -2.08 6.52 -0.66
C THR A 110 -3.56 6.37 -0.30
N ASN A 111 -4.33 5.89 -1.26
CA ASN A 111 -5.67 5.33 -1.08
C ASN A 111 -5.68 3.81 -1.32
N CYS A 112 -4.53 3.18 -1.53
CA CYS A 112 -4.39 1.73 -1.62
C CYS A 112 -4.48 1.09 -0.24
N LEU A 113 -5.69 1.03 0.31
CA LEU A 113 -5.97 0.59 1.66
C LEU A 113 -7.25 -0.25 1.68
N GLN A 114 -7.41 -1.03 2.74
CA GLN A 114 -8.65 -1.71 3.06
C GLN A 114 -8.95 -1.57 4.56
N TYR A 115 -10.16 -1.91 4.98
CA TYR A 115 -10.60 -1.85 6.37
C TYR A 115 -11.53 -3.01 6.68
N ASP A 116 -11.63 -3.37 7.96
CA ASP A 116 -12.54 -4.40 8.44
C ASP A 116 -13.91 -3.79 8.73
N ASP A 117 -14.97 -4.34 8.14
CA ASP A 117 -16.35 -3.88 8.33
C ASP A 117 -16.90 -4.16 9.74
N SER A 118 -16.24 -5.01 10.51
CA SER A 118 -16.55 -5.20 11.92
C SER A 118 -15.93 -4.12 12.82
N GLU A 119 -14.84 -3.48 12.38
CA GLU A 119 -14.19 -2.39 13.11
C GLU A 119 -14.75 -1.03 12.68
N TYR A 120 -14.99 -0.85 11.39
CA TYR A 120 -15.56 0.37 10.80
C TYR A 120 -16.83 0.00 10.03
N THR A 121 -17.99 0.17 10.68
CA THR A 121 -19.30 -0.29 10.15
C THR A 121 -19.78 0.46 8.91
N SER A 122 -19.23 1.66 8.65
CA SER A 122 -19.50 2.45 7.44
C SER A 122 -18.28 3.27 7.03
N GLU A 123 -18.32 3.84 5.82
CA GLU A 123 -17.30 4.76 5.34
C GLU A 123 -17.20 6.03 6.18
N GLU A 124 -18.34 6.54 6.66
CA GLU A 124 -18.40 7.70 7.53
C GLU A 124 -17.69 7.43 8.86
N ALA A 125 -17.93 6.26 9.48
CA ALA A 125 -17.27 5.85 10.71
C ALA A 125 -15.74 5.73 10.53
N LEU A 126 -15.29 5.20 9.37
CA LEU A 126 -13.88 5.17 9.01
C LEU A 126 -13.29 6.59 8.87
N TYR A 127 -14.01 7.48 8.18
CA TYR A 127 -13.53 8.85 7.98
C TYR A 127 -13.49 9.66 9.27
N GLU A 128 -14.44 9.45 10.18
CA GLU A 128 -14.43 10.03 11.52
C GLU A 128 -13.22 9.55 12.34
N ALA A 129 -12.94 8.24 12.31
CA ALA A 129 -11.76 7.68 12.96
C ALA A 129 -10.46 8.23 12.38
N LEU A 130 -10.38 8.33 11.05
CA LEU A 130 -9.22 8.91 10.36
C LEU A 130 -9.06 10.40 10.65
N ALA A 131 -10.13 11.16 10.81
CA ALA A 131 -10.07 12.57 11.18
C ALA A 131 -9.59 12.76 12.63
N ALA A 132 -9.88 11.80 13.51
CA ALA A 132 -9.49 11.82 14.93
C ALA A 132 -8.10 11.20 15.22
N PHE A 133 -7.28 10.94 14.20
CA PHE A 133 -6.00 10.20 14.32
C PHE A 133 -5.02 10.76 15.37
N GLU A 134 -5.11 12.03 15.73
CA GLU A 134 -4.25 12.67 16.74
C GLU A 134 -4.57 12.20 18.14
N THR A 135 -5.84 11.97 18.43
CA THR A 135 -6.35 11.53 19.74
C THR A 135 -6.59 10.02 19.82
N ALA A 136 -6.98 9.41 18.71
CA ALA A 136 -7.21 7.98 18.54
C ALA A 136 -6.36 7.46 17.36
N PRO A 137 -5.15 6.93 17.63
CA PRO A 137 -4.25 6.50 16.56
C PRO A 137 -4.84 5.41 15.70
N VAL A 138 -4.72 5.57 14.38
CA VAL A 138 -5.04 4.55 13.37
C VAL A 138 -3.73 4.04 12.77
N TYR A 139 -3.64 2.75 12.54
CA TYR A 139 -2.46 2.07 12.02
C TYR A 139 -2.73 1.48 10.64
N VAL A 140 -1.67 1.31 9.86
CA VAL A 140 -1.67 0.59 8.59
C VAL A 140 -0.85 -0.67 8.77
N VAL A 141 -1.46 -1.82 8.50
CA VAL A 141 -0.85 -3.12 8.79
C VAL A 141 -0.89 -4.04 7.57
N PRO A 142 0.06 -4.97 7.46
CA PRO A 142 0.01 -6.01 6.43
C PRO A 142 -1.13 -6.99 6.72
N VAL A 143 -1.66 -7.59 5.68
CA VAL A 143 -2.67 -8.64 5.76
C VAL A 143 -2.14 -9.89 5.07
N VAL A 144 -2.02 -10.98 5.80
CA VAL A 144 -1.59 -12.27 5.23
C VAL A 144 -2.62 -12.73 4.18
N GLY A 145 -2.13 -13.09 3.01
CA GLY A 145 -2.96 -13.46 1.86
C GLY A 145 -3.48 -12.26 1.05
N SER A 146 -3.05 -11.04 1.35
CA SER A 146 -3.44 -9.84 0.59
C SER A 146 -2.24 -8.93 0.36
N ALA A 147 -2.21 -8.25 -0.78
CA ALA A 147 -1.27 -7.17 -1.04
C ALA A 147 -1.81 -5.79 -0.64
N VAL A 148 -3.09 -5.69 -0.28
CA VAL A 148 -3.69 -4.42 0.16
C VAL A 148 -3.54 -4.28 1.67
N PRO A 149 -2.82 -3.26 2.18
CA PRO A 149 -2.68 -3.06 3.61
C PRO A 149 -3.98 -2.60 4.26
N GLN A 150 -4.17 -2.94 5.54
CA GLN A 150 -5.39 -2.68 6.28
C GLN A 150 -5.22 -1.51 7.26
N LEU A 151 -6.26 -0.68 7.34
CA LEU A 151 -6.45 0.30 8.41
C LEU A 151 -7.05 -0.38 9.64
N THR A 152 -6.51 -0.10 10.83
CA THR A 152 -7.00 -0.61 12.10
C THR A 152 -6.72 0.36 13.25
N ALA A 153 -7.62 0.43 14.24
CA ALA A 153 -7.40 1.14 15.50
C ALA A 153 -6.55 0.31 16.47
N THR A 154 -6.42 -1.00 16.23
CA THR A 154 -5.66 -1.90 17.09
C THR A 154 -4.17 -1.77 16.79
N LYS A 155 -3.38 -1.42 17.81
CA LYS A 155 -1.92 -1.38 17.68
C LYS A 155 -1.36 -2.78 17.39
N PRO A 156 -0.56 -2.95 16.31
CA PRO A 156 0.04 -4.23 15.97
C PRO A 156 0.97 -4.80 17.04
N ALA A 157 1.11 -6.12 17.05
CA ALA A 157 2.04 -6.82 17.94
C ALA A 157 3.51 -6.46 17.65
N ALA A 158 4.38 -6.73 18.60
CA ALA A 158 5.82 -6.58 18.40
C ALA A 158 6.31 -7.51 17.27
N GLY A 159 7.17 -6.98 16.39
CA GLY A 159 7.74 -7.74 15.28
C GLY A 159 7.03 -7.50 13.94
N VAL A 160 5.80 -7.06 13.92
CA VAL A 160 5.06 -6.77 12.68
C VAL A 160 5.47 -5.40 12.12
N THR A 161 5.72 -5.33 10.81
CA THR A 161 5.89 -4.06 10.08
C THR A 161 4.57 -3.30 10.06
N TYR A 162 4.57 -2.01 10.44
CA TYR A 162 3.36 -1.20 10.37
C TYR A 162 3.63 0.29 10.21
N GLY A 163 2.65 0.99 9.66
CA GLY A 163 2.59 2.44 9.61
C GLY A 163 1.63 3.03 10.64
N LYS A 164 1.85 4.28 11.01
CA LYS A 164 0.91 5.09 11.81
C LYS A 164 0.37 6.22 10.95
N VAL A 165 -0.94 6.40 10.93
CA VAL A 165 -1.59 7.50 10.22
C VAL A 165 -1.14 8.83 10.83
N CYS A 166 -0.75 9.77 9.98
CA CYS A 166 -0.33 11.11 10.35
C CYS A 166 -1.10 12.22 9.63
N LYS A 167 -1.92 11.87 8.65
CA LYS A 167 -2.86 12.80 8.00
C LYS A 167 -3.93 12.07 7.21
N PHE A 168 -5.14 12.61 7.24
CA PHE A 168 -6.25 12.25 6.34
C PHE A 168 -6.62 13.47 5.51
N TYR A 169 -6.83 13.32 4.19
CA TYR A 169 -7.10 14.45 3.31
C TYR A 169 -7.78 14.03 2.01
N THR A 170 -8.23 15.02 1.26
CA THR A 170 -8.73 14.84 -0.09
C THR A 170 -7.63 15.17 -1.08
N VAL A 171 -7.34 14.26 -2.01
CA VAL A 171 -6.42 14.49 -3.12
C VAL A 171 -7.06 15.40 -4.18
N PRO A 172 -6.28 16.03 -5.09
CA PRO A 172 -6.80 17.02 -6.03
C PRO A 172 -7.95 16.55 -6.94
N ASN A 173 -8.02 15.24 -7.22
CA ASN A 173 -9.10 14.64 -8.02
C ASN A 173 -10.40 14.38 -7.22
N GLY A 174 -10.46 14.79 -5.95
CA GLY A 174 -11.62 14.58 -5.07
C GLY A 174 -11.59 13.27 -4.26
N GLU A 175 -10.73 12.33 -4.58
CA GLU A 175 -10.58 11.11 -3.80
C GLU A 175 -10.02 11.38 -2.40
N ARG A 176 -10.33 10.49 -1.46
CA ARG A 176 -9.74 10.51 -0.13
C ARG A 176 -8.38 9.81 -0.14
N GLY A 177 -7.49 10.25 0.72
CA GLY A 177 -6.17 9.67 0.88
C GLY A 177 -5.71 9.69 2.33
N VAL A 178 -4.84 8.76 2.67
CA VAL A 178 -4.24 8.64 3.99
C VAL A 178 -2.73 8.80 3.85
N LYS A 179 -2.15 9.68 4.66
CA LYS A 179 -0.71 9.76 4.86
C LYS A 179 -0.34 9.00 6.11
N TYR A 180 0.61 8.10 6.01
CA TYR A 180 1.14 7.35 7.14
C TYR A 180 2.67 7.33 7.14
N GLN A 181 3.24 7.11 8.31
CA GLN A 181 4.67 6.93 8.51
C GLN A 181 4.95 5.51 8.99
N ILE A 182 5.93 4.85 8.39
CA ILE A 182 6.43 3.56 8.87
C ILE A 182 7.15 3.78 10.20
N VAL A 183 6.65 3.16 11.25
CA VAL A 183 7.19 3.26 12.61
C VAL A 183 7.84 1.97 13.07
N LYS A 184 7.62 0.89 12.34
CA LYS A 184 8.27 -0.40 12.48
C LYS A 184 8.42 -1.01 11.09
N ALA A 185 9.62 -1.46 10.73
CA ALA A 185 9.94 -2.17 9.49
C ALA A 185 10.66 -3.47 9.81
#